data_85baa5255af58b700e0ff8e85eea3e4e
#
_entry.id   85baa5255af58b700e0ff8e85eea3e4e
#
_cell.length_a   1.000
_cell.length_b   1.000
_cell.length_c   1.000
_cell.angle_alpha   90.00
_cell.angle_beta   90.00
_cell.angle_gamma   90.00
#
_symmetry.space_group_name_H-M   'P 1'
#
loop_
_entity.id
_entity.type
_entity.pdbx_description
1 polymer ?
#
loop_
_entity_poly.entity_id
_entity_poly.type
_entity_poly.pdbx_seq_one_letter_code
_entity_poly.pdbx_strand_id
1 'polypeptide(L)'
;MILNGSEIIVECLKEQGVDTVFGYPGGAILNVYDALYKHSDEITHILTSHEQGASHAADGYARATGKVGVCFATSGPGATNLVTGIATAMMDSIPIVAITCNVTLPLLGRDSFQEVDIAGIVMPITKHSFIVKDVKDLAATLRRAFKIAKEGRPGPVLVDITKDATANECDYIKETPKPIERVTDTITEEDVENAVAMIKAAKKPYVFVGGGVIASEASDELRKFVKKIDAPVCDTLMGKGAFDGSDPHYTGMLGMHGTKTSNFGVSECDLLITIGARFSDRVTGNTKKFAKNAKILQFDVDAAEVNKNIHTDASVIGDAAEILKRVNAKLEQSEHTEWMEHIKNYEEKFPMKYRKDVLNGPYIMEKIYEITNGDAIISTDVGQHQMWAAQHYKFKNPRTLLTSGGLGTMGYGLGASIGAKVGCRDKVVINIAGDGCFRMNMNEIATATRYNIPIIEVVFNNHVLGMVRQWQDLFYGQRYSATVLNDQVDFVKVSEGMGAKAYRVADIESFEKAFKEAIELNIPCVIECDICKDDKVFPMVAPGAPISEAFDRDDLNKKEGAN
;
A
#
# COMPACT_ATOMS: atom_id res chain seq x y z
N MET A 1 32.74 -7.88 21.43
CA MET A 1 33.79 -7.20 20.61
C MET A 1 33.62 -5.71 20.77
N ILE A 2 34.69 -4.94 20.73
CA ILE A 2 34.57 -3.47 20.80
C ILE A 2 34.31 -2.95 19.38
N LEU A 3 33.21 -2.22 19.20
CA LEU A 3 32.80 -1.63 17.93
C LEU A 3 32.37 -0.19 18.16
N ASN A 4 32.56 0.67 17.15
CA ASN A 4 31.95 2.00 17.19
C ASN A 4 30.46 1.93 16.81
N GLY A 5 29.70 3.00 17.12
CA GLY A 5 28.26 2.97 16.92
C GLY A 5 27.82 2.75 15.47
N SER A 6 28.60 3.21 14.51
CA SER A 6 28.31 3.00 13.08
C SER A 6 28.44 1.53 12.68
N GLU A 7 29.45 0.83 13.18
CA GLU A 7 29.64 -0.61 13.00
C GLU A 7 28.54 -1.40 13.72
N ILE A 8 28.12 -0.95 14.92
CA ILE A 8 27.00 -1.54 15.64
C ILE A 8 25.70 -1.43 14.84
N ILE A 9 25.45 -0.29 14.17
CA ILE A 9 24.28 -0.15 13.31
C ILE A 9 24.29 -1.22 12.22
N VAL A 10 25.40 -1.39 11.50
CA VAL A 10 25.54 -2.38 10.43
C VAL A 10 25.36 -3.81 10.97
N GLU A 11 26.00 -4.16 12.09
CA GLU A 11 25.86 -5.48 12.69
C GLU A 11 24.40 -5.76 13.14
N CYS A 12 23.72 -4.77 13.75
CA CYS A 12 22.31 -4.91 14.11
C CYS A 12 21.41 -5.10 12.89
N LEU A 13 21.67 -4.40 11.77
CA LEU A 13 20.93 -4.63 10.52
C LEU A 13 21.12 -6.05 9.99
N LYS A 14 22.36 -6.57 10.02
CA LYS A 14 22.66 -7.95 9.64
C LYS A 14 21.97 -8.96 10.56
N GLU A 15 21.93 -8.72 11.88
CA GLU A 15 21.15 -9.53 12.83
C GLU A 15 19.68 -9.61 12.44
N GLN A 16 19.09 -8.50 11.98
CA GLN A 16 17.68 -8.43 11.58
C GLN A 16 17.40 -8.95 10.16
N GLY A 17 18.42 -9.46 9.48
CA GLY A 17 18.31 -10.00 8.12
C GLY A 17 18.09 -8.93 7.06
N VAL A 18 18.55 -7.71 7.31
CA VAL A 18 18.52 -6.61 6.36
C VAL A 18 19.68 -6.78 5.38
N ASP A 19 19.34 -6.91 4.11
CA ASP A 19 20.30 -7.02 3.01
C ASP A 19 20.33 -5.76 2.12
N THR A 20 19.34 -4.89 2.28
CA THR A 20 19.17 -3.70 1.45
C THR A 20 18.66 -2.53 2.27
N VAL A 21 19.23 -1.36 2.02
CA VAL A 21 18.82 -0.08 2.64
C VAL A 21 18.74 1.02 1.58
N PHE A 22 17.86 1.98 1.79
CA PHE A 22 17.64 3.11 0.89
C PHE A 22 17.99 4.41 1.60
N GLY A 23 18.58 5.39 0.93
CA GLY A 23 18.90 6.61 1.62
C GLY A 23 19.69 7.64 0.83
N TYR A 24 19.96 8.77 1.49
CA TYR A 24 20.75 9.86 0.97
C TYR A 24 21.77 10.34 2.02
N PRO A 25 23.06 10.47 1.68
CA PRO A 25 24.10 10.87 2.62
C PRO A 25 24.02 12.35 2.98
N GLY A 26 24.59 12.70 4.14
CA GLY A 26 24.79 14.07 4.59
C GLY A 26 25.73 14.12 5.79
N GLY A 27 26.07 15.31 6.25
CA GLY A 27 27.17 15.52 7.22
C GLY A 27 27.04 14.78 8.54
N ALA A 28 25.83 14.67 9.10
CA ALA A 28 25.61 14.01 10.39
C ALA A 28 25.69 12.48 10.31
N ILE A 29 25.36 11.87 9.14
CA ILE A 29 25.29 10.42 8.96
C ILE A 29 26.56 9.81 8.32
N LEU A 30 27.59 10.57 8.04
CA LEU A 30 28.79 10.09 7.32
C LEU A 30 29.47 8.90 8.00
N ASN A 31 29.48 8.83 9.32
CA ASN A 31 30.07 7.70 10.04
C ASN A 31 29.36 6.38 9.66
N VAL A 32 28.02 6.40 9.54
CA VAL A 32 27.23 5.25 9.13
C VAL A 32 27.51 4.86 7.67
N TYR A 33 27.66 5.85 6.80
CA TYR A 33 28.00 5.60 5.39
C TYR A 33 29.40 5.03 5.21
N ASP A 34 30.39 5.43 6.06
CA ASP A 34 31.71 4.82 6.09
C ASP A 34 31.65 3.34 6.52
N ALA A 35 30.85 3.03 7.52
CA ALA A 35 30.61 1.65 7.93
C ALA A 35 29.90 0.83 6.83
N LEU A 36 28.87 1.37 6.19
CA LEU A 36 28.19 0.73 5.06
C LEU A 36 29.14 0.47 3.89
N TYR A 37 30.08 1.37 3.60
CA TYR A 37 31.08 1.16 2.56
C TYR A 37 31.97 -0.05 2.86
N LYS A 38 32.39 -0.22 4.12
CA LYS A 38 33.21 -1.38 4.56
C LYS A 38 32.44 -2.71 4.48
N HIS A 39 31.12 -2.68 4.51
CA HIS A 39 30.22 -3.84 4.46
C HIS A 39 29.35 -3.89 3.20
N SER A 40 29.82 -3.27 2.12
CA SER A 40 29.07 -3.17 0.85
C SER A 40 28.86 -4.50 0.13
N ASP A 41 29.59 -5.54 0.49
CA ASP A 41 29.38 -6.92 0.07
C ASP A 41 28.25 -7.65 0.83
N GLU A 42 27.87 -7.15 2.00
CA GLU A 42 26.82 -7.73 2.86
C GLU A 42 25.50 -6.95 2.83
N ILE A 43 25.57 -5.61 2.75
CA ILE A 43 24.39 -4.74 2.70
C ILE A 43 24.46 -3.84 1.45
N THR A 44 23.48 -3.99 0.58
CA THR A 44 23.33 -3.11 -0.59
C THR A 44 22.69 -1.79 -0.18
N HIS A 45 23.38 -0.67 -0.43
CA HIS A 45 22.80 0.65 -0.28
C HIS A 45 22.33 1.18 -1.64
N ILE A 46 21.06 1.58 -1.72
CA ILE A 46 20.48 2.26 -2.89
C ILE A 46 20.43 3.75 -2.60
N LEU A 47 21.26 4.49 -3.29
CA LEU A 47 21.28 5.96 -3.25
C LEU A 47 20.11 6.50 -4.08
N THR A 48 19.08 7.02 -3.42
CA THR A 48 17.93 7.69 -4.05
C THR A 48 18.25 9.12 -4.43
N SER A 49 17.42 9.74 -5.22
CA SER A 49 17.58 11.16 -5.59
C SER A 49 17.00 12.11 -4.53
N HIS A 50 16.16 11.59 -3.64
CA HIS A 50 15.50 12.32 -2.56
C HIS A 50 15.15 11.38 -1.41
N GLU A 51 15.17 11.83 -0.15
CA GLU A 51 14.88 10.99 1.01
C GLU A 51 13.42 10.52 1.03
N GLN A 52 12.49 11.31 0.49
CA GLN A 52 11.11 10.86 0.30
C GLN A 52 11.06 9.61 -0.60
N GLY A 53 11.82 9.60 -1.71
CA GLY A 53 11.99 8.42 -2.56
C GLY A 53 12.58 7.23 -1.80
N ALA A 54 13.55 7.46 -0.90
CA ALA A 54 14.11 6.41 -0.04
C ALA A 54 13.07 5.80 0.90
N SER A 55 12.23 6.61 1.54
CA SER A 55 11.17 6.13 2.42
C SER A 55 10.09 5.36 1.66
N HIS A 56 9.72 5.81 0.46
CA HIS A 56 8.79 5.08 -0.41
C HIS A 56 9.40 3.76 -0.94
N ALA A 57 10.69 3.74 -1.25
CA ALA A 57 11.38 2.50 -1.64
C ALA A 57 11.43 1.49 -0.48
N ALA A 58 11.73 1.94 0.74
CA ALA A 58 11.67 1.09 1.93
C ALA A 58 10.26 0.54 2.18
N ASP A 59 9.22 1.37 2.00
CA ASP A 59 7.82 0.96 2.09
C ASP A 59 7.47 -0.09 1.02
N GLY A 60 7.79 0.18 -0.25
CA GLY A 60 7.54 -0.75 -1.36
C GLY A 60 8.28 -2.09 -1.19
N TYR A 61 9.53 -2.05 -0.72
CA TYR A 61 10.30 -3.25 -0.36
C TYR A 61 9.59 -4.06 0.73
N ALA A 62 9.12 -3.38 1.79
CA ALA A 62 8.42 -4.05 2.89
C ALA A 62 7.11 -4.70 2.43
N ARG A 63 6.30 -4.01 1.62
CA ARG A 63 5.03 -4.55 1.10
C ARG A 63 5.25 -5.77 0.22
N ALA A 64 6.20 -5.69 -0.72
CA ALA A 64 6.46 -6.76 -1.68
C ALA A 64 7.09 -8.00 -1.03
N THR A 65 8.01 -7.81 -0.09
CA THR A 65 8.79 -8.92 0.51
C THR A 65 8.23 -9.45 1.81
N GLY A 66 7.44 -8.64 2.55
CA GLY A 66 7.04 -8.94 3.93
C GLY A 66 8.14 -8.70 4.98
N LYS A 67 9.32 -8.25 4.56
CA LYS A 67 10.43 -7.87 5.45
C LYS A 67 10.23 -6.44 5.97
N VAL A 68 11.05 -6.02 6.94
CA VAL A 68 11.10 -4.62 7.37
C VAL A 68 11.90 -3.82 6.34
N GLY A 69 11.33 -2.72 5.86
CA GLY A 69 12.05 -1.77 5.02
C GLY A 69 12.91 -0.84 5.85
N VAL A 70 14.10 -0.49 5.37
CA VAL A 70 15.03 0.39 6.09
C VAL A 70 15.42 1.56 5.23
N CYS A 71 15.28 2.78 5.75
CA CYS A 71 15.78 3.98 5.09
C CYS A 71 16.66 4.83 6.01
N PHE A 72 17.62 5.52 5.39
CA PHE A 72 18.57 6.40 6.05
C PHE A 72 18.42 7.84 5.62
N ALA A 73 18.55 8.78 6.55
CA ALA A 73 18.68 10.21 6.23
C ALA A 73 19.60 10.92 7.21
N THR A 74 20.20 12.01 6.75
CA THR A 74 20.93 12.92 7.61
C THR A 74 19.98 13.78 8.45
N SER A 75 20.50 14.57 9.36
CA SER A 75 19.74 15.53 10.18
C SER A 75 19.07 16.63 9.35
N GLY A 76 18.21 17.41 10.00
CA GLY A 76 17.57 18.58 9.42
C GLY A 76 16.69 18.23 8.21
N PRO A 77 16.96 18.83 7.04
CA PRO A 77 16.13 18.64 5.85
C PRO A 77 16.07 17.18 5.37
N GLY A 78 17.15 16.39 5.54
CA GLY A 78 17.16 14.98 5.19
C GLY A 78 16.14 14.20 6.03
N ALA A 79 16.13 14.40 7.34
CA ALA A 79 15.17 13.76 8.24
C ALA A 79 13.72 14.21 7.97
N THR A 80 13.50 15.52 7.75
CA THR A 80 12.14 16.04 7.47
C THR A 80 11.59 15.56 6.13
N ASN A 81 12.43 15.27 5.14
CA ASN A 81 12.02 14.70 3.86
C ASN A 81 11.47 13.26 3.97
N LEU A 82 11.73 12.54 5.08
CA LEU A 82 11.15 11.22 5.34
C LEU A 82 9.70 11.27 5.83
N VAL A 83 9.22 12.42 6.34
CA VAL A 83 7.95 12.53 7.07
C VAL A 83 6.75 12.01 6.27
N THR A 84 6.63 12.38 5.00
CA THR A 84 5.53 11.90 4.15
C THR A 84 5.56 10.38 3.99
N GLY A 85 6.73 9.79 3.76
CA GLY A 85 6.85 8.32 3.62
C GLY A 85 6.57 7.57 4.91
N ILE A 86 7.02 8.09 6.05
CA ILE A 86 6.71 7.54 7.38
C ILE A 86 5.20 7.59 7.63
N ALA A 87 4.53 8.71 7.33
CA ALA A 87 3.07 8.85 7.45
C ALA A 87 2.32 7.87 6.53
N THR A 88 2.81 7.66 5.31
CA THR A 88 2.27 6.67 4.36
C THR A 88 2.32 5.26 4.96
N ALA A 89 3.49 4.86 5.48
CA ALA A 89 3.68 3.57 6.13
C ALA A 89 2.78 3.39 7.36
N MET A 90 2.62 4.44 8.19
CA MET A 90 1.76 4.39 9.38
C MET A 90 0.29 4.19 9.02
N MET A 91 -0.21 4.93 8.03
CA MET A 91 -1.61 4.83 7.61
C MET A 91 -1.98 3.46 7.03
N ASP A 92 -1.04 2.78 6.41
CA ASP A 92 -1.25 1.47 5.77
C ASP A 92 -0.66 0.30 6.58
N SER A 93 -0.13 0.56 7.78
CA SER A 93 0.40 -0.47 8.68
C SER A 93 1.60 -1.23 8.07
N ILE A 94 2.57 -0.51 7.50
CA ILE A 94 3.75 -1.08 6.86
C ILE A 94 4.96 -0.98 7.79
N PRO A 95 5.67 -2.10 8.05
CA PRO A 95 6.83 -2.09 8.94
C PRO A 95 8.05 -1.49 8.24
N ILE A 96 8.41 -0.27 8.61
CA ILE A 96 9.68 0.35 8.21
C ILE A 96 10.44 0.82 9.44
N VAL A 97 11.76 0.82 9.37
CA VAL A 97 12.66 1.45 10.35
C VAL A 97 13.41 2.58 9.64
N ALA A 98 13.07 3.81 10.00
CA ALA A 98 13.75 5.00 9.53
C ALA A 98 14.87 5.36 10.51
N ILE A 99 16.10 5.41 10.03
CA ILE A 99 17.29 5.74 10.82
C ILE A 99 17.79 7.10 10.39
N THR A 100 17.77 8.06 11.30
CA THR A 100 18.30 9.39 11.10
C THR A 100 19.51 9.62 12.01
N CYS A 101 20.44 10.47 11.59
CA CYS A 101 21.52 10.90 12.45
C CYS A 101 21.40 12.38 12.73
N ASN A 102 21.58 12.76 13.98
CA ASN A 102 21.46 14.13 14.47
C ASN A 102 22.84 14.76 14.74
N VAL A 103 22.85 16.02 15.11
CA VAL A 103 24.04 16.75 15.53
C VAL A 103 24.69 16.10 16.76
N THR A 104 25.88 16.56 17.14
CA THR A 104 26.56 16.09 18.36
C THR A 104 25.78 16.50 19.62
N LEU A 105 25.89 15.71 20.67
CA LEU A 105 25.16 15.91 21.93
C LEU A 105 25.28 17.34 22.51
N PRO A 106 26.44 18.02 22.50
CA PRO A 106 26.55 19.42 22.98
C PRO A 106 25.78 20.44 22.15
N LEU A 107 25.42 20.10 20.91
CA LEU A 107 24.70 20.98 19.97
C LEU A 107 23.20 20.71 19.95
N LEU A 108 22.75 19.60 20.53
CA LEU A 108 21.36 19.20 20.53
C LEU A 108 20.49 20.16 21.37
N GLY A 109 19.40 20.68 20.80
CA GLY A 109 18.51 21.65 21.44
C GLY A 109 19.06 23.08 21.44
N ARG A 110 19.95 23.42 20.51
CA ARG A 110 20.60 24.75 20.44
C ARG A 110 20.42 25.47 19.10
N ASP A 111 19.43 25.07 18.30
CA ASP A 111 19.18 25.61 16.96
C ASP A 111 20.45 25.53 16.06
N SER A 112 21.18 24.43 16.20
CA SER A 112 22.41 24.20 15.48
C SER A 112 22.15 23.96 13.98
N PHE A 113 23.17 24.13 13.13
CA PHE A 113 23.03 23.89 11.70
C PHE A 113 22.50 22.47 11.41
N GLN A 114 21.41 22.38 10.64
CA GLN A 114 20.71 21.14 10.30
C GLN A 114 20.20 20.34 11.51
N GLU A 115 19.94 20.98 12.63
CA GLU A 115 19.25 20.36 13.75
C GLU A 115 17.72 20.47 13.56
N VAL A 116 17.02 19.40 13.90
CA VAL A 116 15.56 19.36 14.01
C VAL A 116 15.16 18.27 14.99
N ASP A 117 14.10 18.50 15.78
CA ASP A 117 13.50 17.45 16.63
C ASP A 117 12.63 16.52 15.75
N ILE A 118 13.28 15.66 15.00
CA ILE A 118 12.58 14.75 14.10
C ILE A 118 11.74 13.72 14.89
N ALA A 119 12.20 13.31 16.06
CA ALA A 119 11.45 12.37 16.91
C ALA A 119 10.12 12.97 17.38
N GLY A 120 10.11 14.26 17.72
CA GLY A 120 8.89 15.00 18.04
C GLY A 120 7.98 15.19 16.82
N ILE A 121 8.54 15.51 15.65
CA ILE A 121 7.78 15.70 14.41
C ILE A 121 7.05 14.42 13.99
N VAL A 122 7.69 13.25 14.08
CA VAL A 122 7.10 11.98 13.62
C VAL A 122 6.32 11.23 14.70
N MET A 123 6.28 11.72 15.93
CA MET A 123 5.60 11.06 17.04
C MET A 123 4.16 10.61 16.69
N PRO A 124 3.30 11.43 16.08
CA PRO A 124 1.92 11.05 15.77
C PRO A 124 1.79 10.10 14.55
N ILE A 125 2.86 9.90 13.81
CA ILE A 125 2.88 9.10 12.57
C ILE A 125 3.82 7.89 12.63
N THR A 126 4.23 7.50 13.85
CA THR A 126 5.05 6.31 14.09
C THR A 126 4.46 5.46 15.22
N LYS A 127 4.77 4.18 15.25
CA LYS A 127 4.51 3.34 16.43
C LYS A 127 5.37 3.75 17.61
N HIS A 128 6.60 4.17 17.33
CA HIS A 128 7.54 4.72 18.31
C HIS A 128 8.63 5.54 17.61
N SER A 129 9.15 6.53 18.32
CA SER A 129 10.35 7.29 17.95
C SER A 129 11.37 7.27 19.08
N PHE A 130 12.62 7.02 18.73
CA PHE A 130 13.74 6.98 19.68
C PHE A 130 14.75 8.08 19.38
N ILE A 131 15.41 8.58 20.43
CA ILE A 131 16.64 9.38 20.31
C ILE A 131 17.74 8.65 21.06
N VAL A 132 18.77 8.18 20.37
CA VAL A 132 19.94 7.51 20.93
C VAL A 132 21.06 8.52 21.15
N LYS A 133 21.43 8.71 22.41
CA LYS A 133 22.46 9.68 22.85
C LYS A 133 23.75 9.02 23.36
N ASP A 134 23.67 7.74 23.77
CA ASP A 134 24.81 6.93 24.22
C ASP A 134 24.94 5.70 23.34
N VAL A 135 26.13 5.39 22.88
CA VAL A 135 26.44 4.21 22.06
C VAL A 135 26.07 2.90 22.77
N LYS A 136 26.09 2.86 24.11
CA LYS A 136 25.71 1.68 24.91
C LYS A 136 24.26 1.28 24.73
N ASP A 137 23.38 2.25 24.43
CA ASP A 137 21.94 2.01 24.23
C ASP A 137 21.60 1.63 22.80
N LEU A 138 22.54 1.81 21.86
CA LEU A 138 22.28 1.77 20.41
C LEU A 138 21.78 0.40 19.94
N ALA A 139 22.50 -0.67 20.26
CA ALA A 139 22.14 -2.03 19.83
C ALA A 139 20.76 -2.46 20.37
N ALA A 140 20.52 -2.23 21.66
CA ALA A 140 19.24 -2.55 22.31
C ALA A 140 18.08 -1.76 21.69
N THR A 141 18.30 -0.47 21.40
CA THR A 141 17.30 0.40 20.76
C THR A 141 16.97 -0.06 19.35
N LEU A 142 17.96 -0.40 18.52
CA LEU A 142 17.73 -0.89 17.17
C LEU A 142 16.95 -2.21 17.17
N ARG A 143 17.34 -3.18 17.98
CA ARG A 143 16.62 -4.46 18.13
C ARG A 143 15.17 -4.22 18.55
N ARG A 144 14.94 -3.30 19.50
CA ARG A 144 13.60 -2.92 19.94
C ARG A 144 12.81 -2.24 18.84
N ALA A 145 13.42 -1.39 18.02
CA ALA A 145 12.77 -0.72 16.89
C ALA A 145 12.25 -1.72 15.88
N PHE A 146 13.06 -2.72 15.48
CA PHE A 146 12.64 -3.79 14.58
C PHE A 146 11.51 -4.65 15.16
N LYS A 147 11.57 -4.96 16.46
CA LYS A 147 10.49 -5.67 17.15
C LYS A 147 9.19 -4.88 17.09
N ILE A 148 9.20 -3.62 17.51
CA ILE A 148 8.02 -2.74 17.53
C ILE A 148 7.43 -2.58 16.12
N ALA A 149 8.26 -2.43 15.09
CA ALA A 149 7.79 -2.26 13.72
C ALA A 149 6.93 -3.45 13.25
N LYS A 150 7.24 -4.66 13.70
CA LYS A 150 6.57 -5.91 13.28
C LYS A 150 5.47 -6.38 14.24
N GLU A 151 5.58 -6.10 15.53
CA GLU A 151 4.72 -6.67 16.58
C GLU A 151 3.29 -6.13 16.50
N GLY A 152 2.29 -7.02 16.66
CA GLY A 152 0.87 -6.66 16.60
C GLY A 152 0.49 -6.10 15.23
N ARG A 153 -0.17 -4.93 15.20
CA ARG A 153 -0.38 -4.18 13.97
C ARG A 153 0.96 -3.57 13.52
N PRO A 154 1.51 -3.93 12.35
CA PRO A 154 2.78 -3.40 11.89
C PRO A 154 2.75 -1.88 11.67
N GLY A 155 3.93 -1.25 11.63
CA GLY A 155 4.03 0.18 11.34
C GLY A 155 5.44 0.72 11.46
N PRO A 156 5.65 2.00 11.12
CA PRO A 156 6.97 2.63 11.11
C PRO A 156 7.50 2.92 12.51
N VAL A 157 8.82 2.85 12.64
CA VAL A 157 9.58 3.30 13.81
C VAL A 157 10.72 4.19 13.34
N LEU A 158 10.96 5.29 14.04
CA LEU A 158 12.12 6.15 13.81
C LEU A 158 13.17 5.95 14.91
N VAL A 159 14.43 5.89 14.51
CA VAL A 159 15.58 5.91 15.41
C VAL A 159 16.51 7.05 15.01
N ASP A 160 16.50 8.13 15.79
CA ASP A 160 17.38 9.28 15.62
C ASP A 160 18.63 9.10 16.48
N ILE A 161 19.82 9.22 15.90
CA ILE A 161 21.08 8.86 16.55
C ILE A 161 22.02 10.06 16.55
N THR A 162 22.47 10.52 17.71
CA THR A 162 23.45 11.62 17.77
C THR A 162 24.79 11.21 17.15
N LYS A 163 25.49 12.16 16.56
CA LYS A 163 26.79 11.92 15.91
C LYS A 163 27.81 11.31 16.85
N ASP A 164 27.79 11.69 18.13
CA ASP A 164 28.65 11.09 19.17
C ASP A 164 28.37 9.61 19.35
N ALA A 165 27.09 9.22 19.40
CA ALA A 165 26.70 7.83 19.54
C ALA A 165 27.11 6.98 18.34
N THR A 166 27.24 7.56 17.13
CA THR A 166 27.76 6.84 15.94
C THR A 166 29.28 6.69 15.96
N ALA A 167 30.01 7.57 16.67
CA ALA A 167 31.47 7.62 16.67
C ALA A 167 32.11 6.89 17.87
N ASN A 168 31.44 6.93 19.03
CA ASN A 168 31.94 6.34 20.27
C ASN A 168 31.92 4.81 20.19
N GLU A 169 32.80 4.18 20.97
CA GLU A 169 32.94 2.72 21.04
C GLU A 169 32.28 2.13 22.30
N CYS A 170 31.76 0.94 22.17
CA CYS A 170 31.34 0.13 23.33
C CYS A 170 31.46 -1.37 23.05
N ASP A 171 31.28 -2.17 24.09
CA ASP A 171 31.18 -3.61 23.92
C ASP A 171 29.88 -3.99 23.20
N TYR A 172 30.04 -4.66 22.05
CA TYR A 172 28.94 -5.21 21.27
C TYR A 172 28.89 -6.73 21.40
N ILE A 173 27.70 -7.24 21.67
CA ILE A 173 27.39 -8.69 21.70
C ILE A 173 26.35 -8.95 20.62
N LYS A 174 26.69 -9.80 19.66
CA LYS A 174 25.75 -10.22 18.62
C LYS A 174 24.63 -11.06 19.23
N GLU A 175 23.39 -10.78 18.81
CA GLU A 175 22.21 -11.53 19.23
C GLU A 175 21.48 -12.12 18.01
N THR A 176 20.81 -13.24 18.22
CA THR A 176 19.86 -13.78 17.24
C THR A 176 18.48 -13.22 17.53
N PRO A 177 17.84 -12.52 16.59
CA PRO A 177 16.50 -11.99 16.81
C PRO A 177 15.52 -13.10 17.16
N LYS A 178 14.70 -12.86 18.18
CA LYS A 178 13.60 -13.75 18.50
C LYS A 178 12.51 -13.60 17.43
N PRO A 179 11.88 -14.70 16.98
CA PRO A 179 10.70 -14.64 16.12
C PRO A 179 9.64 -13.72 16.75
N ILE A 180 8.94 -12.96 15.92
CA ILE A 180 7.79 -12.19 16.39
C ILE A 180 6.66 -13.18 16.64
N GLU A 181 6.17 -13.21 17.85
CA GLU A 181 5.04 -14.04 18.23
C GLU A 181 3.75 -13.45 17.65
N ARG A 182 2.92 -14.30 17.06
CA ARG A 182 1.58 -13.90 16.60
C ARG A 182 0.72 -13.59 17.83
N VAL A 183 -0.16 -12.62 17.71
CA VAL A 183 -1.11 -12.27 18.78
C VAL A 183 -2.18 -13.36 18.83
N THR A 184 -2.03 -14.30 19.73
CA THR A 184 -2.90 -15.48 19.85
C THR A 184 -3.51 -15.68 21.24
N ASP A 185 -2.93 -15.05 22.24
CA ASP A 185 -3.36 -15.10 23.65
C ASP A 185 -4.67 -14.33 23.92
N THR A 186 -5.01 -13.41 23.05
CA THR A 186 -6.29 -12.68 23.06
C THR A 186 -7.44 -13.43 22.39
N ILE A 187 -7.17 -14.52 21.64
CA ILE A 187 -8.17 -15.30 20.96
C ILE A 187 -8.80 -16.28 21.96
N THR A 188 -9.95 -15.94 22.51
CA THR A 188 -10.66 -16.79 23.45
C THR A 188 -11.49 -17.87 22.75
N GLU A 189 -11.71 -18.99 23.41
CA GLU A 189 -12.58 -20.06 22.87
C GLU A 189 -14.04 -19.58 22.76
N GLU A 190 -14.49 -18.78 23.70
CA GLU A 190 -15.84 -18.20 23.74
C GLU A 190 -16.08 -17.31 22.51
N ASP A 191 -15.12 -16.42 22.16
CA ASP A 191 -15.23 -15.55 20.98
C ASP A 191 -15.27 -16.35 19.68
N VAL A 192 -14.45 -17.41 19.59
CA VAL A 192 -14.44 -18.32 18.43
C VAL A 192 -15.77 -19.07 18.31
N GLU A 193 -16.32 -19.57 19.40
CA GLU A 193 -17.62 -20.27 19.41
C GLU A 193 -18.77 -19.33 19.04
N ASN A 194 -18.77 -18.11 19.55
CA ASN A 194 -19.74 -17.09 19.19
C ASN A 194 -19.65 -16.73 17.69
N ALA A 195 -18.45 -16.53 17.17
CA ALA A 195 -18.23 -16.29 15.75
C ALA A 195 -18.77 -17.43 14.88
N VAL A 196 -18.46 -18.68 15.23
CA VAL A 196 -18.96 -19.88 14.54
C VAL A 196 -20.49 -19.96 14.60
N ALA A 197 -21.09 -19.65 15.75
CA ALA A 197 -22.57 -19.66 15.88
C ALA A 197 -23.23 -18.59 14.99
N MET A 198 -22.64 -17.38 14.91
CA MET A 198 -23.14 -16.33 14.03
C MET A 198 -23.04 -16.74 12.55
N ILE A 199 -21.92 -17.33 12.15
CA ILE A 199 -21.68 -17.78 10.77
C ILE A 199 -22.68 -18.89 10.39
N LYS A 200 -22.89 -19.88 11.26
CA LYS A 200 -23.86 -20.96 11.01
C LYS A 200 -25.32 -20.49 10.93
N ALA A 201 -25.66 -19.40 11.59
CA ALA A 201 -27.01 -18.83 11.58
C ALA A 201 -27.28 -17.91 10.37
N ALA A 202 -26.27 -17.45 9.67
CA ALA A 202 -26.40 -16.55 8.55
C ALA A 202 -27.03 -17.25 7.33
N LYS A 203 -27.91 -16.53 6.62
CA LYS A 203 -28.50 -16.95 5.36
C LYS A 203 -27.91 -16.21 4.15
N LYS A 204 -27.37 -15.03 4.39
CA LYS A 204 -26.78 -14.13 3.41
C LYS A 204 -25.41 -13.62 3.91
N PRO A 205 -24.46 -14.53 4.23
CA PRO A 205 -23.15 -14.10 4.70
C PRO A 205 -22.39 -13.37 3.59
N TYR A 206 -21.58 -12.39 3.97
CA TYR A 206 -20.67 -11.69 3.08
C TYR A 206 -19.31 -11.50 3.74
N VAL A 207 -18.22 -11.79 3.03
CA VAL A 207 -16.85 -11.67 3.55
C VAL A 207 -16.23 -10.39 3.04
N PHE A 208 -15.72 -9.56 3.96
CA PHE A 208 -15.03 -8.31 3.65
C PHE A 208 -13.57 -8.37 4.11
N VAL A 209 -12.64 -8.25 3.18
CA VAL A 209 -11.22 -8.55 3.38
C VAL A 209 -10.36 -7.29 3.32
N GLY A 210 -9.49 -7.10 4.30
CA GLY A 210 -8.54 -6.00 4.34
C GLY A 210 -7.07 -6.42 4.31
N GLY A 211 -6.19 -5.43 4.43
CA GLY A 211 -4.73 -5.62 4.42
C GLY A 211 -4.20 -6.47 5.57
N GLY A 212 -4.94 -6.61 6.68
CA GLY A 212 -4.58 -7.47 7.80
C GLY A 212 -4.45 -8.95 7.42
N VAL A 213 -5.22 -9.42 6.43
CA VAL A 213 -5.09 -10.78 5.89
C VAL A 213 -3.74 -10.98 5.20
N ILE A 214 -3.27 -9.99 4.46
CA ILE A 214 -1.94 -10.02 3.81
C ILE A 214 -0.83 -9.95 4.87
N ALA A 215 -0.99 -9.06 5.85
CA ALA A 215 0.00 -8.87 6.91
C ALA A 215 0.20 -10.12 7.77
N SER A 216 -0.87 -10.87 8.05
CA SER A 216 -0.85 -12.12 8.82
C SER A 216 -0.61 -13.37 7.97
N GLU A 217 -0.42 -13.24 6.64
CA GLU A 217 -0.24 -14.36 5.70
C GLU A 217 -1.42 -15.35 5.72
N ALA A 218 -2.63 -14.83 5.91
CA ALA A 218 -3.85 -15.61 6.13
C ALA A 218 -4.59 -16.02 4.84
N SER A 219 -4.05 -15.73 3.65
CA SER A 219 -4.74 -15.94 2.36
C SER A 219 -5.18 -17.39 2.13
N ASP A 220 -4.37 -18.39 2.55
CA ASP A 220 -4.72 -19.80 2.40
C ASP A 220 -5.88 -20.21 3.32
N GLU A 221 -5.87 -19.75 4.57
CA GLU A 221 -6.95 -20.00 5.51
C GLU A 221 -8.23 -19.26 5.10
N LEU A 222 -8.10 -18.05 4.52
CA LEU A 222 -9.23 -17.32 3.95
C LEU A 222 -9.88 -18.08 2.79
N ARG A 223 -9.10 -18.63 1.87
CA ARG A 223 -9.62 -19.44 0.75
C ARG A 223 -10.39 -20.69 1.25
N LYS A 224 -9.85 -21.37 2.27
CA LYS A 224 -10.54 -22.51 2.91
C LYS A 224 -11.85 -22.05 3.57
N PHE A 225 -11.81 -20.92 4.26
CA PHE A 225 -12.95 -20.33 4.95
C PHE A 225 -14.07 -20.00 3.97
N VAL A 226 -13.79 -19.24 2.92
CA VAL A 226 -14.77 -18.83 1.91
C VAL A 226 -15.43 -20.03 1.24
N LYS A 227 -14.64 -21.03 0.82
CA LYS A 227 -15.16 -22.27 0.23
C LYS A 227 -16.03 -23.04 1.21
N LYS A 228 -15.70 -23.02 2.50
CA LYS A 228 -16.43 -23.75 3.53
C LYS A 228 -17.80 -23.14 3.83
N ILE A 229 -17.89 -21.81 3.80
CA ILE A 229 -19.15 -21.11 4.07
C ILE A 229 -19.90 -20.70 2.79
N ASP A 230 -19.37 -20.97 1.59
CA ASP A 230 -19.95 -20.62 0.29
C ASP A 230 -20.51 -19.19 0.26
N ALA A 231 -19.64 -18.19 0.47
CA ALA A 231 -20.04 -16.80 0.60
C ALA A 231 -19.32 -15.88 -0.37
N PRO A 232 -19.95 -14.80 -0.88
CA PRO A 232 -19.30 -13.81 -1.70
C PRO A 232 -18.24 -13.04 -0.91
N VAL A 233 -17.18 -12.61 -1.61
CA VAL A 233 -16.03 -11.91 -1.05
C VAL A 233 -15.84 -10.57 -1.74
N CYS A 234 -15.70 -9.51 -0.96
CA CYS A 234 -15.21 -8.22 -1.41
C CYS A 234 -13.97 -7.79 -0.62
N ASP A 235 -13.21 -6.85 -1.16
CA ASP A 235 -12.00 -6.36 -0.50
C ASP A 235 -11.98 -4.84 -0.32
N THR A 236 -11.03 -4.40 0.53
CA THR A 236 -10.55 -3.02 0.52
C THR A 236 -9.47 -2.85 -0.53
N LEU A 237 -9.11 -1.61 -0.87
CA LEU A 237 -7.94 -1.33 -1.70
C LEU A 237 -6.68 -2.02 -1.16
N MET A 238 -6.48 -2.02 0.17
CA MET A 238 -5.32 -2.67 0.81
C MET A 238 -5.45 -4.19 0.92
N GLY A 239 -6.65 -4.74 0.72
CA GLY A 239 -6.92 -6.18 0.73
C GLY A 239 -6.73 -6.87 -0.61
N LYS A 240 -6.46 -6.12 -1.67
CA LYS A 240 -6.26 -6.65 -3.03
C LYS A 240 -5.20 -7.76 -3.07
N GLY A 241 -5.56 -8.89 -3.67
CA GLY A 241 -4.70 -10.08 -3.74
C GLY A 241 -4.71 -10.97 -2.48
N ALA A 242 -5.34 -10.55 -1.38
CA ALA A 242 -5.57 -11.44 -0.24
C ALA A 242 -6.47 -12.63 -0.61
N PHE A 243 -7.42 -12.39 -1.50
CA PHE A 243 -8.25 -13.39 -2.16
C PHE A 243 -8.07 -13.26 -3.67
N ASP A 244 -8.15 -14.37 -4.40
CA ASP A 244 -7.94 -14.38 -5.85
C ASP A 244 -9.04 -13.59 -6.56
N GLY A 245 -8.67 -12.50 -7.25
CA GLY A 245 -9.59 -11.66 -8.01
C GLY A 245 -10.24 -12.33 -9.24
N SER A 246 -9.86 -13.57 -9.56
CA SER A 246 -10.48 -14.40 -10.60
C SER A 246 -11.38 -15.51 -10.06
N ASP A 247 -11.45 -15.70 -8.73
CA ASP A 247 -12.33 -16.71 -8.11
C ASP A 247 -13.80 -16.29 -8.25
N PRO A 248 -14.72 -17.22 -8.54
CA PRO A 248 -16.15 -16.92 -8.72
C PRO A 248 -16.86 -16.37 -7.47
N HIS A 249 -16.28 -16.47 -6.27
CA HIS A 249 -16.84 -15.84 -5.08
C HIS A 249 -16.43 -14.36 -4.96
N TYR A 250 -15.42 -13.91 -5.72
CA TYR A 250 -14.91 -12.55 -5.64
C TYR A 250 -15.78 -11.57 -6.42
N THR A 251 -16.27 -10.53 -5.77
CA THR A 251 -17.22 -9.55 -6.34
C THR A 251 -16.60 -8.17 -6.62
N GLY A 252 -15.34 -7.99 -6.28
CA GLY A 252 -14.62 -6.72 -6.46
C GLY A 252 -14.44 -5.93 -5.17
N MET A 253 -13.96 -4.69 -5.31
CA MET A 253 -13.73 -3.79 -4.19
C MET A 253 -15.04 -3.24 -3.63
N LEU A 254 -15.07 -2.98 -2.31
CA LEU A 254 -16.19 -2.32 -1.61
C LEU A 254 -15.92 -0.83 -1.45
N GLY A 255 -16.98 -0.02 -1.49
CA GLY A 255 -16.96 1.39 -1.10
C GLY A 255 -17.09 2.37 -2.27
N MET A 256 -16.50 3.57 -2.12
CA MET A 256 -16.70 4.73 -3.02
C MET A 256 -16.44 4.42 -4.51
N HIS A 257 -15.39 3.68 -4.82
CA HIS A 257 -15.05 3.22 -6.17
C HIS A 257 -15.15 1.70 -6.31
N GLY A 258 -15.91 1.08 -5.42
CA GLY A 258 -16.21 -0.34 -5.45
C GLY A 258 -17.19 -0.72 -6.56
N THR A 259 -17.31 -2.02 -6.82
CA THR A 259 -18.31 -2.52 -7.77
C THR A 259 -19.73 -2.32 -7.21
N LYS A 260 -20.71 -2.13 -8.10
CA LYS A 260 -22.13 -2.12 -7.67
C LYS A 260 -22.52 -3.44 -7.01
N THR A 261 -21.98 -4.57 -7.49
CA THR A 261 -22.20 -5.90 -6.93
C THR A 261 -21.80 -5.96 -5.45
N SER A 262 -20.57 -5.55 -5.12
CA SER A 262 -20.10 -5.53 -3.72
C SER A 262 -20.91 -4.57 -2.86
N ASN A 263 -21.17 -3.35 -3.36
CA ASN A 263 -21.88 -2.32 -2.62
C ASN A 263 -23.35 -2.73 -2.30
N PHE A 264 -24.05 -3.31 -3.27
CA PHE A 264 -25.42 -3.76 -3.09
C PHE A 264 -25.50 -5.04 -2.26
N GLY A 265 -24.62 -6.02 -2.54
CA GLY A 265 -24.55 -7.25 -1.77
C GLY A 265 -24.29 -7.02 -0.28
N VAL A 266 -23.32 -6.16 0.06
CA VAL A 266 -23.08 -5.79 1.47
C VAL A 266 -24.24 -5.01 2.08
N SER A 267 -24.99 -4.23 1.29
CA SER A 267 -26.18 -3.54 1.79
C SER A 267 -27.35 -4.49 2.10
N GLU A 268 -27.36 -5.69 1.53
CA GLU A 268 -28.44 -6.68 1.65
C GLU A 268 -28.08 -7.92 2.48
N CYS A 269 -26.79 -8.12 2.81
CA CYS A 269 -26.37 -9.26 3.61
C CYS A 269 -26.99 -9.23 5.02
N ASP A 270 -27.07 -10.38 5.66
CA ASP A 270 -27.52 -10.52 7.07
C ASP A 270 -26.36 -10.69 8.05
N LEU A 271 -25.17 -11.06 7.53
CA LEU A 271 -23.91 -11.12 8.28
C LEU A 271 -22.76 -10.59 7.42
N LEU A 272 -22.10 -9.53 7.89
CA LEU A 272 -20.84 -9.05 7.31
C LEU A 272 -19.67 -9.54 8.16
N ILE A 273 -18.83 -10.41 7.58
CA ILE A 273 -17.64 -10.96 8.23
C ILE A 273 -16.44 -10.14 7.76
N THR A 274 -15.92 -9.28 8.63
CA THR A 274 -14.81 -8.37 8.32
C THR A 274 -13.50 -8.95 8.84
N ILE A 275 -12.51 -9.12 7.98
CA ILE A 275 -11.24 -9.76 8.33
C ILE A 275 -10.08 -8.80 8.03
N GLY A 276 -9.43 -8.29 9.08
CA GLY A 276 -8.26 -7.41 8.97
C GLY A 276 -8.53 -6.15 8.15
N ALA A 277 -9.75 -5.59 8.24
CA ALA A 277 -10.16 -4.39 7.53
C ALA A 277 -10.69 -3.33 8.48
N ARG A 278 -10.26 -2.08 8.26
CA ARG A 278 -10.80 -0.90 8.96
C ARG A 278 -12.01 -0.40 8.19
N PHE A 279 -13.02 0.06 8.90
CA PHE A 279 -14.17 0.70 8.30
C PHE A 279 -13.88 2.18 8.01
N SER A 280 -13.04 2.45 7.00
CA SER A 280 -12.72 3.82 6.59
C SER A 280 -13.91 4.49 5.90
N ASP A 281 -13.91 5.83 5.87
CA ASP A 281 -14.92 6.65 5.21
C ASP A 281 -15.07 6.35 3.72
N ARG A 282 -13.98 5.95 3.05
CA ARG A 282 -13.98 5.56 1.64
C ARG A 282 -14.70 4.23 1.39
N VAL A 283 -14.79 3.38 2.41
CA VAL A 283 -15.52 2.10 2.36
C VAL A 283 -16.97 2.28 2.80
N THR A 284 -17.18 2.93 3.92
CA THR A 284 -18.51 2.98 4.56
C THR A 284 -19.46 4.01 3.94
N GLY A 285 -18.92 5.09 3.34
CA GLY A 285 -19.72 6.23 2.96
C GLY A 285 -20.52 6.76 4.16
N ASN A 286 -21.85 6.67 4.10
CA ASN A 286 -22.72 7.02 5.21
C ASN A 286 -22.77 5.90 6.25
N THR A 287 -22.04 6.06 7.36
CA THR A 287 -21.93 5.04 8.42
C THR A 287 -23.28 4.62 9.03
N LYS A 288 -24.26 5.52 9.10
CA LYS A 288 -25.60 5.22 9.64
C LYS A 288 -26.43 4.31 8.73
N LYS A 289 -26.05 4.22 7.46
CA LYS A 289 -26.75 3.39 6.45
C LYS A 289 -25.90 2.22 5.96
N PHE A 290 -24.66 2.09 6.42
CA PHE A 290 -23.75 1.02 6.03
C PHE A 290 -24.21 -0.31 6.64
N ALA A 291 -24.40 -1.33 5.81
CA ALA A 291 -24.74 -2.70 6.19
C ALA A 291 -25.83 -2.78 7.30
N LYS A 292 -26.82 -1.87 7.27
CA LYS A 292 -27.79 -1.67 8.37
C LYS A 292 -28.68 -2.88 8.70
N ASN A 293 -28.74 -3.85 7.79
CA ASN A 293 -29.54 -5.07 7.95
C ASN A 293 -28.69 -6.27 8.42
N ALA A 294 -27.36 -6.11 8.45
CA ALA A 294 -26.41 -7.14 8.81
C ALA A 294 -25.98 -7.03 10.27
N LYS A 295 -25.71 -8.17 10.89
CA LYS A 295 -24.80 -8.24 12.03
C LYS A 295 -23.37 -8.11 11.51
N ILE A 296 -22.50 -7.52 12.31
CA ILE A 296 -21.09 -7.33 11.96
C ILE A 296 -20.21 -8.17 12.87
N LEU A 297 -19.48 -9.11 12.28
CA LEU A 297 -18.47 -9.93 12.92
C LEU A 297 -17.10 -9.46 12.46
N GLN A 298 -16.23 -9.04 13.39
CA GLN A 298 -14.92 -8.45 13.06
C GLN A 298 -13.77 -9.29 13.61
N PHE A 299 -12.83 -9.67 12.75
CA PHE A 299 -11.55 -10.29 13.11
C PHE A 299 -10.43 -9.26 12.90
N ASP A 300 -9.77 -8.86 13.96
CA ASP A 300 -8.72 -7.84 13.89
C ASP A 300 -7.63 -8.07 14.95
N VAL A 301 -6.40 -7.68 14.65
CA VAL A 301 -5.29 -7.74 15.60
C VAL A 301 -5.29 -6.54 16.56
N ASP A 302 -5.95 -5.44 16.16
CA ASP A 302 -5.99 -4.17 16.90
C ASP A 302 -7.39 -3.96 17.52
N ALA A 303 -7.49 -4.18 18.81
CA ALA A 303 -8.75 -3.98 19.56
C ALA A 303 -9.30 -2.54 19.45
N ALA A 304 -8.44 -1.55 19.16
CA ALA A 304 -8.86 -0.16 19.00
C ALA A 304 -9.67 0.09 17.72
N GLU A 305 -9.65 -0.81 16.75
CA GLU A 305 -10.47 -0.70 15.53
C GLU A 305 -11.92 -1.21 15.75
N VAL A 306 -12.18 -1.99 16.80
CA VAL A 306 -13.53 -2.49 17.12
C VAL A 306 -14.41 -1.35 17.66
N ASN A 307 -15.62 -1.23 17.11
CA ASN A 307 -16.58 -0.15 17.43
C ASN A 307 -16.09 1.27 17.16
N LYS A 308 -14.99 1.46 16.43
CA LYS A 308 -14.43 2.78 16.16
C LYS A 308 -15.29 3.60 15.19
N ASN A 309 -15.64 3.04 14.07
CA ASN A 309 -16.40 3.72 13.00
C ASN A 309 -17.78 3.10 12.77
N ILE A 310 -17.92 1.80 12.97
CA ILE A 310 -19.14 1.02 12.79
C ILE A 310 -19.35 0.19 14.06
N HIS A 311 -20.58 0.03 14.49
CA HIS A 311 -20.92 -0.88 15.58
C HIS A 311 -20.64 -2.32 15.16
N THR A 312 -19.97 -3.10 16.02
CA THR A 312 -19.61 -4.50 15.80
C THR A 312 -20.39 -5.36 16.78
N ASP A 313 -21.15 -6.35 16.28
CA ASP A 313 -21.97 -7.25 17.12
C ASP A 313 -21.12 -8.30 17.84
N ALA A 314 -20.05 -8.76 17.20
CA ALA A 314 -19.06 -9.64 17.81
C ALA A 314 -17.69 -9.43 17.19
N SER A 315 -16.63 -9.69 17.96
CA SER A 315 -15.25 -9.60 17.48
C SER A 315 -14.39 -10.73 18.02
N VAL A 316 -13.37 -11.10 17.26
CA VAL A 316 -12.26 -11.95 17.72
C VAL A 316 -10.97 -11.16 17.54
N ILE A 317 -10.28 -10.90 18.64
CA ILE A 317 -9.05 -10.11 18.63
C ILE A 317 -7.83 -11.00 18.58
N GLY A 318 -7.01 -10.84 17.54
CA GLY A 318 -5.78 -11.60 17.36
C GLY A 318 -5.32 -11.69 15.91
N ASP A 319 -4.32 -12.53 15.67
CA ASP A 319 -3.78 -12.80 14.34
C ASP A 319 -4.84 -13.44 13.43
N ALA A 320 -5.07 -12.87 12.23
CA ALA A 320 -6.14 -13.31 11.35
C ALA A 320 -5.95 -14.75 10.84
N ALA A 321 -4.72 -15.21 10.63
CA ALA A 321 -4.46 -16.59 10.20
C ALA A 321 -4.82 -17.59 11.31
N GLU A 322 -4.48 -17.27 12.56
CA GLU A 322 -4.82 -18.13 13.69
C GLU A 322 -6.33 -18.11 13.99
N ILE A 323 -6.98 -16.94 13.93
CA ILE A 323 -8.44 -16.85 14.06
C ILE A 323 -9.13 -17.73 13.00
N LEU A 324 -8.78 -17.55 11.72
CA LEU A 324 -9.37 -18.32 10.63
C LEU A 324 -9.11 -19.82 10.78
N LYS A 325 -7.94 -20.23 11.23
CA LYS A 325 -7.61 -21.63 11.49
C LYS A 325 -8.51 -22.24 12.57
N ARG A 326 -8.72 -21.55 13.70
CA ARG A 326 -9.59 -22.01 14.79
C ARG A 326 -11.06 -22.05 14.36
N VAL A 327 -11.52 -21.02 13.66
CA VAL A 327 -12.88 -20.94 13.12
C VAL A 327 -13.11 -22.05 12.08
N ASN A 328 -12.18 -22.22 11.12
CA ASN A 328 -12.26 -23.28 10.10
C ASN A 328 -12.35 -24.70 10.71
N ALA A 329 -11.67 -24.93 11.82
CA ALA A 329 -11.70 -26.23 12.50
C ALA A 329 -13.09 -26.60 13.06
N LYS A 330 -13.92 -25.59 13.39
CA LYS A 330 -15.26 -25.77 13.98
C LYS A 330 -16.43 -25.63 13.00
N LEU A 331 -16.16 -25.12 11.81
CA LEU A 331 -17.15 -24.98 10.75
C LEU A 331 -17.28 -26.29 9.96
N GLU A 332 -18.50 -26.61 9.58
CA GLU A 332 -18.84 -27.62 8.58
C GLU A 332 -19.06 -26.94 7.22
N GLN A 333 -19.08 -27.70 6.14
CA GLN A 333 -19.44 -27.20 4.82
C GLN A 333 -20.90 -26.74 4.83
N SER A 334 -21.14 -25.54 4.34
CA SER A 334 -22.48 -24.99 4.11
C SER A 334 -22.61 -24.51 2.66
N GLU A 335 -23.82 -24.34 2.19
CA GLU A 335 -24.15 -23.86 0.86
C GLU A 335 -25.14 -22.71 0.98
N HIS A 336 -24.90 -21.66 0.20
CA HIS A 336 -25.77 -20.48 0.12
C HIS A 336 -26.15 -20.19 -1.33
N THR A 337 -26.57 -21.25 -2.07
CA THR A 337 -26.80 -21.24 -3.52
C THR A 337 -27.70 -20.09 -3.97
N GLU A 338 -28.86 -19.88 -3.32
CA GLU A 338 -29.78 -18.78 -3.67
C GLU A 338 -29.14 -17.41 -3.49
N TRP A 339 -28.32 -17.25 -2.45
CA TRP A 339 -27.61 -16.02 -2.19
C TRP A 339 -26.51 -15.78 -3.22
N MET A 340 -25.71 -16.79 -3.53
CA MET A 340 -24.68 -16.71 -4.56
C MET A 340 -25.25 -16.42 -5.96
N GLU A 341 -26.38 -17.05 -6.32
CA GLU A 341 -27.11 -16.74 -7.55
C GLU A 341 -27.61 -15.28 -7.57
N HIS A 342 -28.12 -14.78 -6.45
CA HIS A 342 -28.56 -13.39 -6.33
C HIS A 342 -27.39 -12.40 -6.56
N ILE A 343 -26.23 -12.68 -5.99
CA ILE A 343 -25.02 -11.87 -6.20
C ILE A 343 -24.54 -11.94 -7.65
N LYS A 344 -24.54 -13.12 -8.26
CA LYS A 344 -24.20 -13.30 -9.67
C LYS A 344 -25.13 -12.52 -10.59
N ASN A 345 -26.42 -12.44 -10.29
CA ASN A 345 -27.37 -11.60 -11.04
C ASN A 345 -27.00 -10.11 -10.98
N TYR A 346 -26.37 -9.64 -9.88
CA TYR A 346 -25.83 -8.27 -9.84
C TYR A 346 -24.61 -8.09 -10.74
N GLU A 347 -23.72 -9.07 -10.81
CA GLU A 347 -22.56 -9.00 -11.73
C GLU A 347 -23.02 -8.93 -13.19
N GLU A 348 -24.00 -9.74 -13.57
CA GLU A 348 -24.56 -9.75 -14.92
C GLU A 348 -25.31 -8.44 -15.25
N LYS A 349 -26.01 -7.87 -14.26
CA LYS A 349 -26.80 -6.64 -14.43
C LYS A 349 -25.92 -5.38 -14.44
N PHE A 350 -24.83 -5.37 -13.70
CA PHE A 350 -23.96 -4.22 -13.49
C PHE A 350 -22.49 -4.49 -13.85
N PRO A 351 -22.20 -4.98 -15.09
CA PRO A 351 -20.84 -5.23 -15.48
C PRO A 351 -20.03 -3.94 -15.51
N MET A 352 -18.73 -4.04 -15.24
CA MET A 352 -17.80 -2.93 -15.42
C MET A 352 -17.69 -2.59 -16.90
N LYS A 353 -18.07 -1.36 -17.28
CA LYS A 353 -18.15 -0.92 -18.66
C LYS A 353 -17.13 0.17 -18.95
N TYR A 354 -16.42 0.03 -20.07
CA TYR A 354 -15.55 1.06 -20.62
C TYR A 354 -15.45 0.91 -22.16
N ARG A 355 -14.89 1.90 -22.83
CA ARG A 355 -14.69 1.87 -24.28
C ARG A 355 -13.48 0.99 -24.61
N LYS A 356 -13.69 -0.03 -25.46
CA LYS A 356 -12.64 -0.97 -25.90
C LYS A 356 -11.97 -0.59 -27.21
N ASP A 357 -12.43 0.48 -27.83
CA ASP A 357 -11.99 0.97 -29.14
C ASP A 357 -10.97 2.11 -29.09
N VAL A 358 -10.64 2.58 -27.86
CA VAL A 358 -9.68 3.66 -27.63
C VAL A 358 -8.79 3.34 -26.45
N LEU A 359 -7.58 3.90 -26.45
CA LEU A 359 -6.66 3.81 -25.33
C LEU A 359 -7.22 4.60 -24.14
N ASN A 360 -7.42 3.93 -23.03
CA ASN A 360 -7.91 4.50 -21.77
C ASN A 360 -7.41 3.69 -20.57
N GLY A 361 -7.60 4.23 -19.36
CA GLY A 361 -7.10 3.60 -18.15
C GLY A 361 -7.57 2.14 -17.94
N PRO A 362 -8.87 1.83 -17.99
CA PRO A 362 -9.38 0.46 -17.91
C PRO A 362 -8.74 -0.50 -18.92
N TYR A 363 -8.67 -0.11 -20.19
CA TYR A 363 -8.06 -0.92 -21.24
C TYR A 363 -6.60 -1.25 -20.95
N ILE A 364 -5.82 -0.22 -20.57
CA ILE A 364 -4.40 -0.38 -20.23
C ILE A 364 -4.24 -1.41 -19.10
N MET A 365 -5.05 -1.32 -18.05
CA MET A 365 -4.95 -2.22 -16.90
C MET A 365 -5.34 -3.67 -17.24
N GLU A 366 -6.39 -3.88 -18.02
CA GLU A 366 -6.75 -5.22 -18.49
C GLU A 366 -5.67 -5.80 -19.40
N LYS A 367 -5.07 -4.98 -20.26
CA LYS A 367 -4.02 -5.43 -21.18
C LYS A 367 -2.71 -5.74 -20.43
N ILE A 368 -2.34 -4.96 -19.42
CA ILE A 368 -1.22 -5.29 -18.53
C ILE A 368 -1.47 -6.64 -17.84
N TYR A 369 -2.69 -6.87 -17.33
CA TYR A 369 -3.05 -8.16 -16.75
C TYR A 369 -2.91 -9.32 -17.75
N GLU A 370 -3.42 -9.16 -18.96
CA GLU A 370 -3.34 -10.19 -20.02
C GLU A 370 -1.88 -10.51 -20.36
N ILE A 371 -1.04 -9.50 -20.67
CA ILE A 371 0.34 -9.68 -21.11
C ILE A 371 1.19 -10.29 -19.99
N THR A 372 0.97 -9.90 -18.74
CA THR A 372 1.71 -10.42 -17.58
C THR A 372 1.09 -11.68 -16.97
N ASN A 373 -0.03 -12.16 -17.52
CA ASN A 373 -0.83 -13.24 -16.96
C ASN A 373 -1.20 -13.02 -15.47
N GLY A 374 -1.30 -11.75 -15.05
CA GLY A 374 -1.59 -11.37 -13.67
C GLY A 374 -0.46 -11.65 -12.66
N ASP A 375 0.76 -11.92 -13.14
CA ASP A 375 1.93 -12.24 -12.29
C ASP A 375 2.89 -11.05 -12.09
N ALA A 376 2.47 -9.83 -12.33
CA ALA A 376 3.25 -8.64 -12.05
C ALA A 376 2.95 -8.05 -10.67
N ILE A 377 3.93 -7.34 -10.12
CA ILE A 377 3.73 -6.43 -8.99
C ILE A 377 3.33 -5.07 -9.58
N ILE A 378 2.17 -4.59 -9.18
CA ILE A 378 1.64 -3.30 -9.57
C ILE A 378 1.84 -2.32 -8.42
N SER A 379 2.69 -1.33 -8.63
CA SER A 379 2.71 -0.13 -7.78
C SER A 379 1.78 0.92 -8.40
N THR A 380 1.15 1.75 -7.58
CA THR A 380 0.37 2.87 -8.11
C THR A 380 0.66 4.16 -7.37
N ASP A 381 0.64 5.24 -8.09
CA ASP A 381 0.40 6.55 -7.52
C ASP A 381 -1.09 6.75 -7.21
N VAL A 382 -1.49 7.96 -6.77
CA VAL A 382 -2.85 8.23 -6.28
C VAL A 382 -3.64 9.11 -7.22
N GLY A 383 -4.79 8.59 -7.69
CA GLY A 383 -5.69 9.28 -8.61
C GLY A 383 -6.63 8.32 -9.34
N GLN A 384 -7.11 8.72 -10.51
CA GLN A 384 -7.95 7.87 -11.35
C GLN A 384 -7.25 6.57 -11.74
N HIS A 385 -5.96 6.64 -12.10
CA HIS A 385 -5.11 5.52 -12.45
C HIS A 385 -5.03 4.45 -11.34
N GLN A 386 -4.99 4.87 -10.07
CA GLN A 386 -5.04 3.98 -8.91
C GLN A 386 -6.36 3.19 -8.88
N MET A 387 -7.48 3.88 -9.11
CA MET A 387 -8.80 3.25 -9.08
C MET A 387 -8.99 2.32 -10.27
N TRP A 388 -8.56 2.71 -11.48
CA TRP A 388 -8.59 1.82 -12.63
C TRP A 388 -7.71 0.58 -12.43
N ALA A 389 -6.53 0.72 -11.81
CA ALA A 389 -5.71 -0.44 -11.44
C ALA A 389 -6.45 -1.36 -10.46
N ALA A 390 -7.07 -0.79 -9.42
CA ALA A 390 -7.83 -1.55 -8.43
C ALA A 390 -9.08 -2.25 -9.00
N GLN A 391 -9.72 -1.65 -10.03
CA GLN A 391 -10.94 -2.15 -10.63
C GLN A 391 -10.70 -3.16 -11.78
N HIS A 392 -9.66 -2.98 -12.57
CA HIS A 392 -9.48 -3.69 -13.84
C HIS A 392 -8.28 -4.64 -13.86
N TYR A 393 -7.35 -4.60 -12.91
CA TYR A 393 -6.32 -5.61 -12.75
C TYR A 393 -6.76 -6.65 -11.72
N LYS A 394 -6.83 -7.92 -12.13
CA LYS A 394 -7.24 -9.02 -11.25
C LYS A 394 -6.06 -9.51 -10.43
N PHE A 395 -5.92 -8.99 -9.22
CA PHE A 395 -4.87 -9.42 -8.29
C PHE A 395 -5.15 -10.85 -7.80
N LYS A 396 -4.27 -11.80 -8.12
CA LYS A 396 -4.39 -13.21 -7.75
C LYS A 396 -3.65 -13.56 -6.46
N ASN A 397 -2.57 -12.84 -6.17
CA ASN A 397 -1.64 -13.16 -5.11
C ASN A 397 -1.50 -11.99 -4.12
N PRO A 398 -1.26 -12.26 -2.83
CA PRO A 398 -0.94 -11.23 -1.86
C PRO A 398 0.38 -10.52 -2.23
N ARG A 399 0.57 -9.30 -1.73
CA ARG A 399 1.78 -8.48 -1.91
C ARG A 399 2.06 -8.07 -3.37
N THR A 400 1.06 -8.10 -4.25
CA THR A 400 1.20 -7.71 -5.66
C THR A 400 0.58 -6.35 -6.00
N LEU A 401 -0.13 -5.71 -5.05
CA LEU A 401 -0.53 -4.30 -5.14
C LEU A 401 0.21 -3.48 -4.09
N LEU A 402 0.94 -2.46 -4.53
CA LEU A 402 1.62 -1.49 -3.69
C LEU A 402 0.99 -0.11 -3.94
N THR A 403 0.36 0.48 -2.95
CA THR A 403 -0.35 1.75 -3.14
C THR A 403 -0.49 2.48 -1.81
N SER A 404 -0.55 3.80 -1.83
CA SER A 404 -0.87 4.61 -0.66
C SER A 404 -2.39 4.69 -0.49
N GLY A 405 -2.96 3.72 0.23
CA GLY A 405 -4.40 3.61 0.41
C GLY A 405 -4.97 4.53 1.48
N GLY A 406 -4.29 4.64 2.61
CA GLY A 406 -4.75 5.40 3.77
C GLY A 406 -4.42 6.89 3.69
N LEU A 407 -3.19 7.25 3.35
CA LEU A 407 -2.76 8.66 3.27
C LEU A 407 -3.09 9.28 1.90
N GLY A 408 -3.06 8.50 0.83
CA GLY A 408 -3.33 9.02 -0.52
C GLY A 408 -2.17 9.84 -1.08
N THR A 409 -0.94 9.37 -0.91
CA THR A 409 0.28 10.08 -1.27
C THR A 409 0.54 10.06 -2.76
N MET A 410 0.35 11.18 -3.44
CA MET A 410 0.83 11.38 -4.81
C MET A 410 2.36 11.41 -4.81
N GLY A 411 3.01 10.76 -5.81
CA GLY A 411 4.46 10.60 -5.89
C GLY A 411 5.00 9.37 -5.13
N TYR A 412 4.13 8.51 -4.60
CA TYR A 412 4.51 7.29 -3.89
C TYR A 412 5.06 6.19 -4.82
N GLY A 413 4.40 6.01 -5.97
CA GLY A 413 4.46 4.76 -6.74
C GLY A 413 5.84 4.44 -7.31
N LEU A 414 6.56 5.44 -7.84
CA LEU A 414 7.88 5.24 -8.45
C LEU A 414 8.92 4.76 -7.42
N GLY A 415 9.01 5.42 -6.26
CA GLY A 415 9.89 4.97 -5.18
C GLY A 415 9.54 3.55 -4.71
N ALA A 416 8.25 3.27 -4.50
CA ALA A 416 7.76 1.96 -4.08
C ALA A 416 8.08 0.86 -5.11
N SER A 417 7.96 1.15 -6.42
CA SER A 417 8.30 0.20 -7.48
C SER A 417 9.79 -0.15 -7.49
N ILE A 418 10.67 0.83 -7.25
CA ILE A 418 12.12 0.60 -7.10
C ILE A 418 12.37 -0.35 -5.92
N GLY A 419 11.79 -0.08 -4.76
CA GLY A 419 11.92 -0.94 -3.59
C GLY A 419 11.40 -2.36 -3.82
N ALA A 420 10.22 -2.49 -4.45
CA ALA A 420 9.65 -3.78 -4.80
C ALA A 420 10.53 -4.58 -5.77
N LYS A 421 11.08 -3.93 -6.80
CA LYS A 421 11.95 -4.61 -7.79
C LYS A 421 13.27 -5.06 -7.18
N VAL A 422 13.84 -4.28 -6.27
CA VAL A 422 15.04 -4.68 -5.53
C VAL A 422 14.77 -5.89 -4.63
N GLY A 423 13.61 -5.92 -3.98
CA GLY A 423 13.20 -7.04 -3.12
C GLY A 423 12.71 -8.29 -3.86
N CYS A 424 12.14 -8.12 -5.06
CA CYS A 424 11.53 -9.18 -5.88
C CYS A 424 12.10 -9.15 -7.30
N ARG A 425 13.39 -9.47 -7.44
CA ARG A 425 14.16 -9.32 -8.69
C ARG A 425 13.58 -10.07 -9.88
N ASP A 426 12.96 -11.22 -9.63
CA ASP A 426 12.40 -12.09 -10.68
C ASP A 426 11.02 -11.65 -11.19
N LYS A 427 10.36 -10.72 -10.49
CA LYS A 427 9.03 -10.22 -10.87
C LYS A 427 9.11 -9.04 -11.82
N VAL A 428 8.17 -8.95 -12.75
CA VAL A 428 7.90 -7.72 -13.48
C VAL A 428 7.26 -6.74 -12.50
N VAL A 429 7.83 -5.54 -12.38
CA VAL A 429 7.31 -4.49 -11.49
C VAL A 429 6.92 -3.29 -12.35
N ILE A 430 5.67 -2.86 -12.20
CA ILE A 430 5.08 -1.81 -13.00
C ILE A 430 4.52 -0.74 -12.06
N ASN A 431 4.90 0.52 -12.27
CA ASN A 431 4.24 1.64 -11.62
C ASN A 431 3.17 2.23 -12.55
N ILE A 432 1.99 2.51 -12.01
CA ILE A 432 0.90 3.18 -12.70
C ILE A 432 0.74 4.57 -12.10
N ALA A 433 1.14 5.60 -12.83
CA ALA A 433 1.10 6.98 -12.39
C ALA A 433 0.19 7.84 -13.28
N GLY A 434 -0.34 8.92 -12.74
CA GLY A 434 -0.85 10.02 -13.53
C GLY A 434 0.27 11.04 -13.80
N ASP A 435 0.10 11.87 -14.82
CA ASP A 435 1.03 12.95 -15.17
C ASP A 435 1.32 13.89 -13.99
N GLY A 436 0.30 14.24 -13.19
CA GLY A 436 0.45 15.04 -11.98
C GLY A 436 1.26 14.35 -10.88
N CYS A 437 1.15 13.03 -10.74
CA CYS A 437 1.89 12.25 -9.75
C CYS A 437 3.35 12.04 -10.17
N PHE A 438 3.57 11.64 -11.42
CA PHE A 438 4.91 11.38 -11.95
C PHE A 438 5.85 12.59 -11.77
N ARG A 439 5.34 13.83 -11.97
CA ARG A 439 6.09 15.07 -11.74
C ARG A 439 6.67 15.20 -10.34
N MET A 440 6.01 14.64 -9.33
CA MET A 440 6.41 14.87 -7.93
C MET A 440 7.71 14.15 -7.58
N ASN A 441 7.96 12.96 -8.16
CA ASN A 441 9.11 12.12 -7.85
C ASN A 441 9.81 11.53 -9.08
N MET A 442 9.63 12.10 -10.28
CA MET A 442 10.27 11.62 -11.52
C MET A 442 11.81 11.59 -11.46
N ASN A 443 12.42 12.34 -10.53
CA ASN A 443 13.85 12.30 -10.25
C ASN A 443 14.34 10.88 -9.86
N GLU A 444 13.47 10.01 -9.34
CA GLU A 444 13.84 8.64 -9.00
C GLU A 444 14.02 7.73 -10.24
N ILE A 445 13.67 8.18 -11.44
CA ILE A 445 14.10 7.53 -12.69
C ILE A 445 15.63 7.46 -12.75
N ALA A 446 16.33 8.51 -12.31
CA ALA A 446 17.79 8.51 -12.21
C ALA A 446 18.32 7.46 -11.20
N THR A 447 17.57 7.17 -10.15
CA THR A 447 17.89 6.08 -9.22
C THR A 447 17.73 4.71 -9.89
N ALA A 448 16.62 4.47 -10.58
CA ALA A 448 16.38 3.23 -11.30
C ALA A 448 17.47 2.97 -12.37
N THR A 449 17.84 4.00 -13.14
CA THR A 449 18.84 3.86 -14.20
C THR A 449 20.26 3.67 -13.66
N ARG A 450 20.62 4.37 -12.56
CA ARG A 450 21.92 4.20 -11.89
C ARG A 450 22.22 2.77 -11.50
N TYR A 451 21.22 2.05 -11.00
CA TYR A 451 21.36 0.68 -10.51
C TYR A 451 20.81 -0.37 -11.47
N ASN A 452 20.42 0.06 -12.67
CA ASN A 452 19.77 -0.79 -13.67
C ASN A 452 18.62 -1.62 -13.04
N ILE A 453 17.71 -0.95 -12.32
CA ILE A 453 16.55 -1.55 -11.69
C ILE A 453 15.41 -1.54 -12.73
N PRO A 454 15.09 -2.68 -13.35
CA PRO A 454 14.15 -2.73 -14.48
C PRO A 454 12.70 -2.62 -14.00
N ILE A 455 12.24 -1.40 -13.81
CA ILE A 455 10.84 -1.05 -13.58
C ILE A 455 10.22 -0.52 -14.88
N ILE A 456 8.91 -0.69 -15.02
CA ILE A 456 8.13 -0.08 -16.10
C ILE A 456 7.22 0.97 -15.49
N GLU A 457 7.48 2.22 -15.79
CA GLU A 457 6.67 3.37 -15.39
C GLU A 457 5.62 3.64 -16.48
N VAL A 458 4.33 3.47 -16.20
CA VAL A 458 3.23 3.76 -17.12
C VAL A 458 2.53 5.04 -16.66
N VAL A 459 2.74 6.12 -17.42
CA VAL A 459 2.21 7.45 -17.10
C VAL A 459 0.92 7.70 -17.89
N PHE A 460 -0.20 7.76 -17.18
CA PHE A 460 -1.49 8.18 -17.77
C PHE A 460 -1.51 9.70 -17.89
N ASN A 461 -1.15 10.19 -19.06
CA ASN A 461 -1.10 11.62 -19.33
C ASN A 461 -2.43 12.08 -19.93
N ASN A 462 -3.25 12.70 -19.11
CA ASN A 462 -4.50 13.33 -19.52
C ASN A 462 -4.48 14.86 -19.39
N HIS A 463 -3.31 15.43 -19.09
CA HIS A 463 -3.07 16.87 -18.92
C HIS A 463 -3.92 17.53 -17.83
N VAL A 464 -4.42 16.75 -16.87
CA VAL A 464 -5.23 17.24 -15.75
C VAL A 464 -4.97 16.45 -14.48
N LEU A 465 -5.27 17.04 -13.32
CA LEU A 465 -5.40 16.29 -12.08
C LEU A 465 -6.75 15.54 -12.09
N GLY A 466 -6.76 14.38 -12.77
CA GLY A 466 -7.98 13.72 -13.24
C GLY A 466 -9.01 13.42 -12.18
N MET A 467 -8.62 12.91 -10.99
CA MET A 467 -9.57 12.63 -9.90
C MET A 467 -10.18 13.93 -9.35
N VAL A 468 -9.38 14.99 -9.15
CA VAL A 468 -9.87 16.29 -8.66
C VAL A 468 -10.79 16.92 -9.71
N ARG A 469 -10.41 16.87 -11.00
CA ARG A 469 -11.25 17.32 -12.11
C ARG A 469 -12.59 16.58 -12.14
N GLN A 470 -12.60 15.25 -11.95
CA GLN A 470 -13.82 14.46 -11.89
C GLN A 470 -14.78 14.95 -10.79
N TRP A 471 -14.24 15.31 -9.61
CA TRP A 471 -15.05 15.87 -8.53
C TRP A 471 -15.55 17.26 -8.86
N GLN A 472 -14.74 18.11 -9.47
CA GLN A 472 -15.15 19.44 -9.93
C GLN A 472 -16.25 19.36 -10.98
N ASP A 473 -16.17 18.37 -11.88
CA ASP A 473 -17.21 18.10 -12.86
C ASP A 473 -18.54 17.67 -12.22
N LEU A 474 -18.49 16.66 -11.35
CA LEU A 474 -19.68 16.05 -10.79
C LEU A 474 -20.35 16.87 -9.67
N PHE A 475 -19.58 17.61 -8.87
CA PHE A 475 -20.07 18.20 -7.62
C PHE A 475 -19.83 19.72 -7.50
N TYR A 476 -19.05 20.33 -8.38
CA TYR A 476 -18.69 21.75 -8.30
C TYR A 476 -19.08 22.55 -9.55
N GLY A 477 -20.04 22.06 -10.33
CA GLY A 477 -20.59 22.77 -11.50
C GLY A 477 -19.52 23.11 -12.54
N GLN A 478 -18.60 22.18 -12.79
CA GLN A 478 -17.54 22.26 -13.81
C GLN A 478 -16.58 23.46 -13.62
N ARG A 479 -16.44 23.94 -12.41
CA ARG A 479 -15.45 24.99 -12.08
C ARG A 479 -14.08 24.36 -11.86
N TYR A 480 -13.32 24.18 -12.94
CA TYR A 480 -12.01 23.53 -12.96
C TYR A 480 -10.89 24.47 -12.47
N SER A 481 -10.76 24.61 -11.14
CA SER A 481 -9.75 25.46 -10.52
C SER A 481 -8.47 24.69 -10.29
N ALA A 482 -7.36 25.16 -10.89
CA ALA A 482 -5.99 24.63 -10.73
C ALA A 482 -5.82 23.11 -11.00
N THR A 483 -6.64 22.55 -11.89
CA THR A 483 -6.59 21.12 -12.24
C THR A 483 -6.16 20.84 -13.65
N VAL A 484 -5.96 21.86 -14.48
CA VAL A 484 -5.44 21.74 -15.85
C VAL A 484 -3.94 21.91 -15.83
N LEU A 485 -3.23 20.91 -16.37
CA LEU A 485 -1.77 20.88 -16.46
C LEU A 485 -1.38 21.22 -17.91
N ASN A 486 -1.42 22.50 -18.23
CA ASN A 486 -1.18 23.03 -19.59
C ASN A 486 0.27 23.48 -19.81
N ASP A 487 1.20 22.93 -19.04
CA ASP A 487 2.63 23.16 -19.26
C ASP A 487 3.18 22.33 -20.45
N GLN A 488 4.46 22.54 -20.75
CA GLN A 488 5.14 21.89 -21.88
C GLN A 488 6.14 20.82 -21.42
N VAL A 489 5.87 20.13 -20.32
CA VAL A 489 6.73 19.04 -19.84
C VAL A 489 6.66 17.86 -20.81
N ASP A 490 7.80 17.49 -21.37
CA ASP A 490 7.95 16.33 -22.24
C ASP A 490 8.51 15.16 -21.41
N PHE A 491 7.64 14.28 -20.94
CA PHE A 491 8.04 13.18 -20.05
C PHE A 491 8.98 12.18 -20.74
N VAL A 492 8.86 12.00 -22.07
CA VAL A 492 9.78 11.14 -22.83
C VAL A 492 11.18 11.70 -22.77
N LYS A 493 11.36 12.97 -23.15
CA LYS A 493 12.70 13.61 -23.14
C LYS A 493 13.30 13.69 -21.74
N VAL A 494 12.49 13.98 -20.73
CA VAL A 494 12.96 14.01 -19.33
C VAL A 494 13.45 12.62 -18.91
N SER A 495 12.71 11.58 -19.20
CA SER A 495 13.05 10.20 -18.85
C SER A 495 14.30 9.72 -19.59
N GLU A 496 14.41 10.02 -20.90
CA GLU A 496 15.61 9.74 -21.71
C GLU A 496 16.83 10.52 -21.19
N GLY A 497 16.65 11.78 -20.80
CA GLY A 497 17.69 12.59 -20.18
C GLY A 497 18.18 12.03 -18.83
N MET A 498 17.37 11.26 -18.13
CA MET A 498 17.72 10.52 -16.91
C MET A 498 18.23 9.08 -17.20
N GLY A 499 18.33 8.69 -18.48
CA GLY A 499 18.91 7.42 -18.91
C GLY A 499 17.93 6.26 -19.07
N ALA A 500 16.62 6.48 -18.94
CA ALA A 500 15.61 5.45 -19.18
C ALA A 500 15.27 5.32 -20.66
N LYS A 501 14.78 4.15 -21.08
CA LYS A 501 14.09 4.02 -22.36
C LYS A 501 12.68 4.59 -22.22
N ALA A 502 12.23 5.42 -23.17
CA ALA A 502 10.92 6.03 -23.09
C ALA A 502 10.12 5.93 -24.38
N TYR A 503 8.79 5.88 -24.24
CA TYR A 503 7.83 5.77 -25.34
C TYR A 503 6.68 6.76 -25.11
N ARG A 504 6.15 7.33 -26.20
CA ARG A 504 4.86 8.03 -26.19
C ARG A 504 3.89 7.27 -27.06
N VAL A 505 2.73 6.94 -26.50
CA VAL A 505 1.69 6.15 -27.16
C VAL A 505 0.32 6.83 -27.00
N ALA A 506 -0.50 6.77 -28.05
CA ALA A 506 -1.82 7.39 -28.09
C ALA A 506 -2.93 6.44 -28.57
N ASP A 507 -2.56 5.20 -28.91
CA ASP A 507 -3.49 4.18 -29.39
C ASP A 507 -3.14 2.80 -28.82
N ILE A 508 -4.06 1.87 -28.99
CA ILE A 508 -4.00 0.50 -28.46
C ILE A 508 -2.77 -0.26 -28.98
N GLU A 509 -2.51 -0.21 -30.27
CA GLU A 509 -1.46 -1.00 -30.92
C GLU A 509 -0.08 -0.53 -30.48
N SER A 510 0.13 0.79 -30.44
CA SER A 510 1.38 1.40 -29.99
C SER A 510 1.65 1.11 -28.50
N PHE A 511 0.62 1.11 -27.65
CA PHE A 511 0.75 0.73 -26.25
C PHE A 511 1.18 -0.73 -26.08
N GLU A 512 0.46 -1.66 -26.73
CA GLU A 512 0.78 -3.09 -26.59
C GLU A 512 2.20 -3.42 -27.06
N LYS A 513 2.63 -2.78 -28.16
CA LYS A 513 3.98 -2.95 -28.69
C LYS A 513 5.03 -2.41 -27.72
N ALA A 514 4.87 -1.16 -27.26
CA ALA A 514 5.81 -0.53 -26.33
C ALA A 514 5.90 -1.29 -25.01
N PHE A 515 4.77 -1.78 -24.48
CA PHE A 515 4.74 -2.52 -23.23
C PHE A 515 5.43 -3.90 -23.31
N LYS A 516 5.21 -4.64 -24.41
CA LYS A 516 5.91 -5.91 -24.67
C LYS A 516 7.42 -5.69 -24.82
N GLU A 517 7.82 -4.67 -25.59
CA GLU A 517 9.23 -4.30 -25.74
C GLU A 517 9.88 -3.90 -24.40
N ALA A 518 9.17 -3.16 -23.56
CA ALA A 518 9.67 -2.77 -22.23
C ALA A 518 9.94 -3.99 -21.31
N ILE A 519 9.08 -5.02 -21.36
CA ILE A 519 9.30 -6.28 -20.62
C ILE A 519 10.54 -7.01 -21.16
N GLU A 520 10.68 -7.12 -22.49
CA GLU A 520 11.79 -7.83 -23.14
C GLU A 520 13.15 -7.16 -22.89
N LEU A 521 13.20 -5.82 -22.91
CA LEU A 521 14.41 -5.05 -22.66
C LEU A 521 14.95 -5.23 -21.25
N ASN A 522 14.08 -5.45 -20.25
CA ASN A 522 14.44 -5.62 -18.83
C ASN A 522 15.42 -4.53 -18.34
N ILE A 523 15.12 -3.29 -18.65
CA ILE A 523 15.80 -2.06 -18.21
C ILE A 523 14.75 -1.06 -17.73
N PRO A 524 15.12 0.03 -17.03
CA PRO A 524 14.16 1.08 -16.67
C PRO A 524 13.48 1.67 -17.93
N CYS A 525 12.15 1.57 -17.99
CA CYS A 525 11.33 2.05 -19.10
C CYS A 525 10.22 2.97 -18.60
N VAL A 526 9.90 4.00 -19.40
CA VAL A 526 8.76 4.91 -19.16
C VAL A 526 7.85 4.89 -20.40
N ILE A 527 6.56 4.67 -20.19
CA ILE A 527 5.55 4.66 -21.26
C ILE A 527 4.54 5.76 -20.93
N GLU A 528 4.63 6.87 -21.64
CA GLU A 528 3.65 7.96 -21.57
C GLU A 528 2.45 7.61 -22.47
N CYS A 529 1.28 7.42 -21.84
CA CYS A 529 0.02 7.10 -22.51
C CYS A 529 -0.86 8.36 -22.59
N ASP A 530 -1.08 8.87 -23.77
CA ASP A 530 -2.02 9.98 -24.01
C ASP A 530 -3.46 9.46 -23.95
N ILE A 531 -4.22 9.87 -22.93
CA ILE A 531 -5.58 9.43 -22.68
C ILE A 531 -6.53 10.62 -22.52
N CYS A 532 -7.83 10.36 -22.66
CA CYS A 532 -8.84 11.40 -22.60
C CYS A 532 -8.96 12.04 -21.20
N LYS A 533 -8.91 13.39 -21.16
CA LYS A 533 -9.04 14.16 -19.90
C LYS A 533 -10.42 14.05 -19.22
N ASP A 534 -11.44 13.65 -19.97
CA ASP A 534 -12.82 13.58 -19.50
C ASP A 534 -13.26 12.16 -19.12
N ASP A 535 -12.32 11.20 -19.19
CA ASP A 535 -12.57 9.86 -18.66
C ASP A 535 -12.74 9.89 -17.14
N LYS A 536 -13.71 9.12 -16.66
CA LYS A 536 -14.10 9.07 -15.26
C LYS A 536 -13.99 7.65 -14.71
N VAL A 537 -13.70 7.58 -13.41
CA VAL A 537 -13.76 6.33 -12.65
C VAL A 537 -15.20 6.05 -12.25
N PHE A 538 -15.74 4.96 -12.74
CA PHE A 538 -17.06 4.44 -12.38
C PHE A 538 -16.97 2.94 -12.06
N PRO A 539 -17.88 2.41 -11.20
CA PRO A 539 -18.91 3.09 -10.40
C PRO A 539 -18.34 4.04 -9.36
N MET A 540 -19.20 4.92 -8.84
CA MET A 540 -18.85 5.85 -7.78
C MET A 540 -20.00 5.99 -6.79
N VAL A 541 -19.68 6.24 -5.51
CA VAL A 541 -20.62 6.69 -4.47
C VAL A 541 -20.32 8.15 -4.17
N ALA A 542 -21.34 9.00 -4.19
CA ALA A 542 -21.16 10.41 -3.85
C ALA A 542 -20.69 10.59 -2.40
N PRO A 543 -19.92 11.64 -2.08
CA PRO A 543 -19.46 11.88 -0.72
C PRO A 543 -20.61 11.92 0.30
N GLY A 544 -20.49 11.11 1.36
CA GLY A 544 -21.50 11.02 2.42
C GLY A 544 -22.79 10.28 2.04
N ALA A 545 -22.91 9.79 0.81
CA ALA A 545 -24.01 8.92 0.39
C ALA A 545 -23.79 7.48 0.88
N PRO A 546 -24.86 6.68 1.05
CA PRO A 546 -24.73 5.25 1.34
C PRO A 546 -24.18 4.50 0.14
N ILE A 547 -23.47 3.39 0.40
CA ILE A 547 -22.91 2.56 -0.68
C ILE A 547 -23.97 1.93 -1.59
N SER A 548 -25.20 1.78 -1.11
CA SER A 548 -26.37 1.35 -1.91
C SER A 548 -26.82 2.36 -2.97
N GLU A 549 -26.28 3.58 -2.97
CA GLU A 549 -26.52 4.61 -3.98
C GLU A 549 -25.35 4.75 -4.97
N ALA A 550 -24.57 3.68 -5.15
CA ALA A 550 -23.51 3.62 -6.17
C ALA A 550 -24.10 3.86 -7.56
N PHE A 551 -23.48 4.75 -8.34
CA PHE A 551 -23.92 5.13 -9.68
C PHE A 551 -22.79 5.01 -10.71
N ASP A 552 -23.18 4.87 -11.98
CA ASP A 552 -22.28 4.85 -13.11
C ASP A 552 -22.71 5.89 -14.18
N ARG A 553 -22.06 5.86 -15.34
CA ARG A 553 -22.37 6.76 -16.45
C ARG A 553 -23.81 6.59 -16.95
N ASP A 554 -24.31 5.36 -16.99
CA ASP A 554 -25.68 5.08 -17.46
C ASP A 554 -26.73 5.69 -16.52
N ASP A 555 -26.46 5.71 -15.21
CA ASP A 555 -27.35 6.33 -14.22
C ASP A 555 -27.36 7.86 -14.33
N LEU A 556 -26.21 8.49 -14.64
CA LEU A 556 -26.14 9.93 -14.87
C LEU A 556 -26.92 10.33 -16.12
N ASN A 557 -26.73 9.61 -17.22
CA ASN A 557 -27.43 9.89 -18.48
C ASN A 557 -28.96 9.79 -18.34
N LYS A 558 -29.46 8.84 -17.53
CA LYS A 558 -30.90 8.72 -17.23
C LYS A 558 -31.43 9.93 -16.47
N LYS A 559 -30.66 10.50 -15.53
CA LYS A 559 -31.06 11.68 -14.77
C LYS A 559 -31.06 12.94 -15.64
N GLU A 560 -30.13 13.10 -16.55
CA GLU A 560 -30.06 14.23 -17.49
C GLU A 560 -31.17 14.19 -18.54
N GLY A 561 -31.56 12.99 -19.00
CA GLY A 561 -32.68 12.82 -19.94
C GLY A 561 -34.08 12.90 -19.33
N ALA A 562 -34.17 12.93 -17.98
CA ALA A 562 -35.44 13.08 -17.24
C ALA A 562 -35.72 14.54 -16.80
N ASN A 563 -34.79 15.46 -17.02
CA ASN A 563 -34.96 16.92 -16.84
C ASN A 563 -35.14 17.60 -18.20
#